data_af9db52d06c8207edf8275901f81bd5f
#
_entry.id   af9db52d06c8207edf8275901f81bd5f
#
_cell.length_a   1.000
_cell.length_b   1.000
_cell.length_c   1.000
_cell.angle_alpha   90.00
_cell.angle_beta   90.00
_cell.angle_gamma   90.00
#
_symmetry.space_group_name_H-M   'P 1'
#
loop_
_entity.id
_entity.type
_entity.pdbx_description
1 polymer ?
#
loop_
_entity_poly.entity_id
_entity_poly.type
_entity_poly.pdbx_seq_one_letter_code
_entity_poly.pdbx_strand_id
1 'polypeptide(L)'
;MKTLFKALCLSALLCAFVPVSAQKAAQTEKAVEVGAEQSSLYLKLLKGKRVAFVGNHTSVMADGQHVVDYLLSKGVNIVKIFAPEHGFRGEAAAGAKISDEVDQKTGIPVVSLYGSGKYKPSPEALKDVDVLIYDIQDVGCRFYTYISTLTYVMEAGAENGKEVVVFDRPNPNG
;
A
#
# COMPACT_ATOMS: atom_id res chain seq x y z
N MET A 1 57.40 76.88 -17.65
CA MET A 1 57.33 76.04 -16.49
C MET A 1 56.06 75.20 -16.73
N LYS A 2 56.18 73.89 -16.83
CA LYS A 2 55.24 73.03 -17.52
C LYS A 2 54.58 72.16 -16.47
N THR A 3 53.25 72.32 -16.21
CA THR A 3 52.43 71.50 -15.31
C THR A 3 51.86 70.32 -16.09
N LEU A 4 52.27 69.17 -15.66
CA LEU A 4 51.83 67.89 -16.25
C LEU A 4 50.53 67.43 -15.64
N PHE A 5 49.48 67.45 -16.43
CA PHE A 5 48.16 66.88 -16.01
C PHE A 5 48.23 65.33 -16.12
N LYS A 6 48.15 64.64 -15.03
CA LYS A 6 47.92 63.21 -15.03
C LYS A 6 46.49 62.91 -15.14
N ALA A 7 46.03 62.38 -16.26
CA ALA A 7 44.68 61.83 -16.42
C ALA A 7 44.64 60.47 -15.73
N LEU A 8 43.78 60.37 -14.73
CA LEU A 8 43.49 59.11 -14.04
C LEU A 8 42.32 58.44 -14.76
N CYS A 9 42.60 57.42 -15.56
CA CYS A 9 41.56 56.57 -16.14
C CYS A 9 40.95 55.68 -15.06
N LEU A 10 39.76 56.03 -14.63
CA LEU A 10 38.96 55.19 -13.71
C LEU A 10 38.14 54.21 -14.57
N SER A 11 38.64 53.02 -14.75
CA SER A 11 37.91 51.92 -15.41
C SER A 11 36.85 51.40 -14.47
N ALA A 12 35.62 51.85 -14.67
CA ALA A 12 34.45 51.25 -13.97
C ALA A 12 34.16 49.88 -14.55
N LEU A 13 34.54 48.84 -13.81
CA LEU A 13 34.17 47.46 -14.12
C LEU A 13 32.71 47.25 -13.77
N LEU A 14 31.81 47.35 -14.75
CA LEU A 14 30.41 47.05 -14.61
C LEU A 14 30.24 45.54 -14.52
N CYS A 15 30.23 44.98 -13.33
CA CYS A 15 29.79 43.60 -13.10
C CYS A 15 28.27 43.53 -13.37
N ALA A 16 27.91 43.07 -14.55
CA ALA A 16 26.54 42.70 -14.85
C ALA A 16 26.15 41.50 -13.97
N PHE A 17 25.40 41.75 -12.90
CA PHE A 17 24.70 40.71 -12.18
C PHE A 17 23.62 40.15 -13.10
N VAL A 18 23.88 39.03 -13.73
CA VAL A 18 22.84 38.22 -14.36
C VAL A 18 22.16 37.45 -13.22
N PRO A 19 20.89 37.72 -12.92
CA PRO A 19 20.18 36.87 -11.96
C PRO A 19 20.05 35.47 -12.57
N VAL A 20 20.81 34.51 -12.06
CA VAL A 20 20.57 33.11 -12.36
C VAL A 20 19.26 32.76 -11.67
N SER A 21 18.16 32.95 -12.39
CA SER A 21 16.88 32.36 -12.00
C SER A 21 17.06 30.85 -12.10
N ALA A 22 17.40 30.22 -10.98
CA ALA A 22 17.28 28.80 -10.84
C ALA A 22 15.78 28.46 -10.97
N GLN A 23 15.35 28.29 -12.20
CA GLN A 23 14.09 27.66 -12.51
C GLN A 23 14.23 26.23 -12.00
N LYS A 24 13.85 26.04 -10.73
CA LYS A 24 13.60 24.73 -10.17
C LYS A 24 12.46 24.17 -11.05
N ALA A 25 12.84 23.37 -12.05
CA ALA A 25 11.87 22.59 -12.79
C ALA A 25 11.13 21.80 -11.71
N ALA A 26 9.90 22.17 -11.44
CA ALA A 26 9.00 21.37 -10.65
C ALA A 26 8.84 20.08 -11.46
N GLN A 27 9.70 19.11 -11.22
CA GLN A 27 9.38 17.74 -11.56
C GLN A 27 8.12 17.46 -10.77
N THR A 28 6.99 17.46 -11.44
CA THR A 28 5.78 16.86 -10.93
C THR A 28 6.12 15.39 -10.73
N GLU A 29 6.58 15.03 -9.53
CA GLU A 29 6.68 13.64 -9.16
C GLU A 29 5.32 13.03 -9.45
N LYS A 30 5.31 12.09 -10.39
CA LYS A 30 4.08 11.36 -10.70
C LYS A 30 3.66 10.69 -9.41
N ALA A 31 2.50 11.06 -8.87
CA ALA A 31 1.98 10.47 -7.65
C ALA A 31 2.03 8.94 -7.79
N VAL A 32 2.56 8.27 -6.78
CA VAL A 32 2.62 6.80 -6.78
C VAL A 32 1.20 6.27 -6.74
N GLU A 33 0.82 5.52 -7.76
CA GLU A 33 -0.46 4.83 -7.81
C GLU A 33 -0.31 3.46 -7.14
N VAL A 34 -0.98 3.27 -6.01
CA VAL A 34 -0.93 2.00 -5.27
C VAL A 34 -1.61 0.88 -6.05
N GLY A 35 -1.25 -0.38 -5.77
CA GLY A 35 -1.81 -1.54 -6.48
C GLY A 35 -3.34 -1.59 -6.46
N ALA A 36 -3.96 -1.19 -5.35
CA ALA A 36 -5.42 -1.15 -5.21
C ALA A 36 -6.11 -0.20 -6.20
N GLU A 37 -5.46 0.89 -6.63
CA GLU A 37 -6.00 1.86 -7.60
C GLU A 37 -5.95 1.34 -9.05
N GLN A 38 -5.11 0.36 -9.33
CA GLN A 38 -4.90 -0.19 -10.68
C GLN A 38 -6.00 -1.18 -11.07
N SER A 39 -7.24 -0.81 -10.86
CA SER A 39 -8.41 -1.69 -11.00
C SER A 39 -8.57 -2.33 -12.38
N SER A 40 -8.15 -1.65 -13.43
CA SER A 40 -8.18 -2.18 -14.81
C SER A 40 -7.31 -3.43 -14.99
N LEU A 41 -6.28 -3.62 -14.17
CA LEU A 41 -5.39 -4.78 -14.23
C LEU A 41 -6.00 -6.00 -13.55
N TYR A 42 -6.55 -5.84 -12.36
CA TYR A 42 -6.96 -6.97 -11.54
C TYR A 42 -8.45 -7.34 -11.64
N LEU A 43 -9.38 -6.42 -11.94
CA LEU A 43 -10.80 -6.76 -12.00
C LEU A 43 -11.13 -7.85 -13.03
N LYS A 44 -10.42 -7.88 -14.15
CA LYS A 44 -10.59 -8.95 -15.17
C LYS A 44 -10.15 -10.31 -14.63
N LEU A 45 -9.06 -10.34 -13.86
CA LEU A 45 -8.52 -11.55 -13.23
C LEU A 45 -9.49 -12.10 -12.16
N LEU A 46 -10.17 -11.22 -11.42
CA LEU A 46 -11.07 -11.58 -10.34
C LEU A 46 -12.48 -12.00 -10.82
N LYS A 47 -12.80 -11.77 -12.10
CA LYS A 47 -14.15 -12.05 -12.63
C LYS A 47 -14.54 -13.51 -12.48
N GLY A 48 -15.65 -13.78 -11.76
CA GLY A 48 -16.18 -15.13 -11.53
C GLY A 48 -15.37 -15.97 -10.56
N LYS A 49 -14.36 -15.39 -9.89
CA LYS A 49 -13.55 -16.07 -8.88
C LYS A 49 -14.15 -15.86 -7.49
N ARG A 50 -13.95 -16.84 -6.61
CA ARG A 50 -14.21 -16.74 -5.17
C ARG A 50 -12.94 -16.18 -4.55
N VAL A 51 -13.02 -14.96 -4.04
CA VAL A 51 -11.87 -14.19 -3.57
C VAL A 51 -11.82 -14.22 -2.05
N ALA A 52 -10.65 -14.52 -1.49
CA ALA A 52 -10.34 -14.21 -0.11
C ALA A 52 -9.49 -12.94 -0.05
N PHE A 53 -9.82 -12.04 0.85
CA PHE A 53 -9.10 -10.78 1.03
C PHE A 53 -8.28 -10.82 2.31
N VAL A 54 -6.99 -10.55 2.22
CA VAL A 54 -6.08 -10.42 3.36
C VAL A 54 -5.77 -8.96 3.55
N GLY A 55 -6.26 -8.36 4.61
CA GLY A 55 -6.11 -6.93 4.81
C GLY A 55 -6.53 -6.44 6.20
N ASN A 56 -6.37 -5.16 6.42
CA ASN A 56 -6.74 -4.48 7.66
C ASN A 56 -7.24 -3.06 7.39
N HIS A 57 -7.34 -2.22 8.40
CA HIS A 57 -7.79 -0.83 8.30
C HIS A 57 -6.95 0.05 7.36
N THR A 58 -5.73 -0.37 7.00
CA THR A 58 -4.87 0.37 6.05
C THR A 58 -5.20 0.08 4.59
N SER A 59 -6.06 -0.90 4.32
CA SER A 59 -6.51 -1.30 2.99
C SER A 59 -7.54 -0.30 2.45
N VAL A 60 -7.10 0.91 2.12
CA VAL A 60 -7.97 2.00 1.66
C VAL A 60 -7.57 2.52 0.29
N MET A 61 -8.57 2.94 -0.47
CA MET A 61 -8.43 3.67 -1.73
C MET A 61 -8.04 5.14 -1.46
N ALA A 62 -7.64 5.88 -2.48
CA ALA A 62 -7.24 7.28 -2.36
C ALA A 62 -8.36 8.20 -1.82
N ASP A 63 -9.61 7.84 -2.04
CA ASP A 63 -10.79 8.54 -1.51
C ASP A 63 -11.17 8.14 -0.07
N GLY A 64 -10.40 7.24 0.55
CA GLY A 64 -10.65 6.72 1.89
C GLY A 64 -11.62 5.55 1.97
N GLN A 65 -12.19 5.09 0.84
CA GLN A 65 -13.03 3.90 0.81
C GLN A 65 -12.19 2.66 1.12
N HIS A 66 -12.67 1.76 1.98
CA HIS A 66 -11.99 0.50 2.21
C HIS A 66 -12.03 -0.38 0.96
N VAL A 67 -10.90 -1.02 0.61
CA VAL A 67 -10.74 -1.79 -0.63
C VAL A 67 -11.77 -2.93 -0.75
N VAL A 68 -12.13 -3.59 0.34
CA VAL A 68 -13.21 -4.60 0.33
C VAL A 68 -14.54 -3.99 -0.13
N ASP A 69 -14.90 -2.82 0.39
CA ASP A 69 -16.14 -2.14 0.01
C ASP A 69 -16.11 -1.74 -1.47
N TYR A 70 -14.96 -1.28 -1.96
CA TYR A 70 -14.75 -0.98 -3.36
C TYR A 70 -14.90 -2.22 -4.24
N LEU A 71 -14.23 -3.33 -3.92
CA LEU A 71 -14.29 -4.57 -4.69
C LEU A 71 -15.71 -5.13 -4.75
N LEU A 72 -16.46 -5.10 -3.63
CA LEU A 72 -17.86 -5.49 -3.59
C LEU A 72 -18.72 -4.61 -4.51
N SER A 73 -18.49 -3.29 -4.54
CA SER A 73 -19.19 -2.35 -5.44
C SER A 73 -18.94 -2.65 -6.92
N LYS A 74 -17.81 -3.32 -7.24
CA LYS A 74 -17.46 -3.78 -8.60
C LYS A 74 -17.95 -5.20 -8.90
N GLY A 75 -18.71 -5.82 -7.98
CA GLY A 75 -19.25 -7.16 -8.16
C GLY A 75 -18.25 -8.29 -7.98
N VAL A 76 -17.13 -8.03 -7.31
CA VAL A 76 -16.17 -9.09 -6.93
C VAL A 76 -16.77 -9.93 -5.83
N ASN A 77 -16.73 -11.25 -5.99
CA ASN A 77 -17.25 -12.21 -5.02
C ASN A 77 -16.24 -12.48 -3.91
N ILE A 78 -16.26 -11.67 -2.86
CA ILE A 78 -15.42 -11.87 -1.67
C ILE A 78 -16.14 -12.83 -0.73
N VAL A 79 -15.58 -14.02 -0.57
CA VAL A 79 -16.17 -15.09 0.25
C VAL A 79 -15.61 -15.14 1.67
N LYS A 80 -14.46 -14.52 1.89
CA LYS A 80 -13.74 -14.57 3.17
C LYS A 80 -12.74 -13.42 3.30
N ILE A 81 -12.54 -12.98 4.53
CA ILE A 81 -11.49 -12.03 4.90
C ILE A 81 -10.54 -12.72 5.87
N PHE A 82 -9.25 -12.51 5.69
CA PHE A 82 -8.21 -12.88 6.64
C PHE A 82 -7.64 -11.62 7.27
N ALA A 83 -7.72 -11.53 8.59
CA ALA A 83 -7.26 -10.37 9.36
C ALA A 83 -5.93 -10.66 10.06
N PRO A 84 -4.89 -9.82 9.87
CA PRO A 84 -3.64 -9.90 10.62
C PRO A 84 -3.82 -9.34 12.04
N GLU A 85 -2.71 -9.17 12.75
CA GLU A 85 -2.67 -8.44 14.02
C GLU A 85 -3.42 -7.10 13.93
N HIS A 86 -4.07 -6.66 14.98
CA HIS A 86 -4.99 -5.53 15.09
C HIS A 86 -6.36 -5.70 14.43
N GLY A 87 -6.64 -6.83 13.80
CA GLY A 87 -7.95 -7.12 13.22
C GLY A 87 -8.23 -6.42 11.89
N PHE A 88 -9.40 -6.72 11.31
CA PHE A 88 -9.74 -6.26 9.97
C PHE A 88 -10.04 -4.75 9.91
N ARG A 89 -10.81 -4.22 10.86
CA ARG A 89 -11.17 -2.79 10.92
C ARG A 89 -10.25 -1.97 11.84
N GLY A 90 -9.21 -2.60 12.45
CA GLY A 90 -8.23 -1.90 13.29
C GLY A 90 -8.73 -1.55 14.69
N GLU A 91 -9.78 -2.22 15.17
CA GLU A 91 -10.38 -1.95 16.48
C GLU A 91 -9.68 -2.66 17.63
N ALA A 92 -8.81 -3.64 17.33
CA ALA A 92 -8.15 -4.42 18.37
C ALA A 92 -6.82 -3.78 18.81
N ALA A 93 -6.60 -3.75 20.13
CA ALA A 93 -5.33 -3.30 20.71
C ALA A 93 -4.17 -4.23 20.31
N ALA A 94 -2.93 -3.70 20.35
CA ALA A 94 -1.73 -4.49 20.09
C ALA A 94 -1.67 -5.73 20.99
N GLY A 95 -1.41 -6.91 20.40
CA GLY A 95 -1.34 -8.18 21.13
C GLY A 95 -2.68 -8.75 21.59
N ALA A 96 -3.80 -8.09 21.28
CA ALA A 96 -5.13 -8.63 21.58
C ALA A 96 -5.38 -9.93 20.80
N LYS A 97 -6.06 -10.88 21.43
CA LYS A 97 -6.55 -12.07 20.73
C LYS A 97 -7.66 -11.65 19.77
N ILE A 98 -7.42 -11.88 18.49
CA ILE A 98 -8.40 -11.66 17.44
C ILE A 98 -9.10 -13.01 17.21
N SER A 99 -10.39 -13.08 17.50
CA SER A 99 -11.21 -14.24 17.21
C SER A 99 -11.79 -14.17 15.81
N ASP A 100 -12.17 -15.32 15.27
CA ASP A 100 -12.96 -15.36 14.05
C ASP A 100 -14.29 -14.64 14.30
N GLU A 101 -14.70 -13.79 13.37
CA GLU A 101 -15.89 -12.93 13.48
C GLU A 101 -16.57 -12.76 12.11
N VAL A 102 -17.61 -11.96 12.06
CA VAL A 102 -18.26 -11.55 10.82
C VAL A 102 -18.14 -10.04 10.71
N ASP A 103 -17.64 -9.54 9.59
CA ASP A 103 -17.60 -8.09 9.35
C ASP A 103 -19.04 -7.53 9.33
N GLN A 104 -19.36 -6.69 10.29
CA GLN A 104 -20.71 -6.18 10.50
C GLN A 104 -21.24 -5.37 9.31
N LYS A 105 -20.36 -4.78 8.52
CA LYS A 105 -20.74 -3.97 7.38
C LYS A 105 -21.10 -4.81 6.15
N THR A 106 -20.37 -5.89 5.91
CA THR A 106 -20.48 -6.67 4.68
C THR A 106 -21.10 -8.04 4.88
N GLY A 107 -21.18 -8.54 6.12
CA GLY A 107 -21.63 -9.89 6.43
C GLY A 107 -20.61 -10.98 6.07
N ILE A 108 -19.39 -10.61 5.67
CA ILE A 108 -18.38 -11.57 5.25
C ILE A 108 -17.66 -12.15 6.47
N PRO A 109 -17.44 -13.49 6.52
CA PRO A 109 -16.65 -14.11 7.56
C PRO A 109 -15.21 -13.58 7.60
N VAL A 110 -14.72 -13.23 8.79
CA VAL A 110 -13.36 -12.80 9.05
C VAL A 110 -12.65 -13.86 9.86
N VAL A 111 -11.55 -14.38 9.34
CA VAL A 111 -10.69 -15.38 9.98
C VAL A 111 -9.42 -14.71 10.47
N SER A 112 -9.10 -14.86 11.74
CA SER A 112 -7.88 -14.30 12.31
C SER A 112 -6.65 -15.07 11.86
N LEU A 113 -5.61 -14.32 11.43
CA LEU A 113 -4.26 -14.83 11.19
C LEU A 113 -3.30 -14.41 12.33
N TYR A 114 -3.81 -14.13 13.52
CA TYR A 114 -2.98 -13.69 14.63
C TYR A 114 -3.38 -14.36 15.95
N GLY A 115 -2.37 -14.82 16.67
CA GLY A 115 -2.55 -15.51 17.96
C GLY A 115 -2.88 -17.00 17.81
N SER A 116 -2.79 -17.73 18.92
CA SER A 116 -3.12 -19.17 19.01
C SER A 116 -2.42 -20.07 17.99
N GLY A 117 -1.24 -19.64 17.45
CA GLY A 117 -0.49 -20.41 16.43
C GLY A 117 -1.08 -20.38 15.02
N LYS A 118 -2.09 -19.57 14.77
CA LYS A 118 -2.75 -19.43 13.46
C LYS A 118 -2.18 -18.21 12.70
N TYR A 119 -1.02 -18.36 12.08
CA TYR A 119 -0.40 -17.29 11.30
C TYR A 119 -0.58 -17.43 9.79
N LYS A 120 -0.98 -18.63 9.34
CA LYS A 120 -1.13 -18.99 7.94
C LYS A 120 -2.57 -19.44 7.65
N PRO A 121 -3.19 -19.03 6.54
CA PRO A 121 -4.48 -19.60 6.12
C PRO A 121 -4.41 -21.13 6.02
N SER A 122 -5.31 -21.82 6.68
CA SER A 122 -5.34 -23.28 6.65
C SER A 122 -5.91 -23.82 5.32
N PRO A 123 -5.56 -25.03 4.91
CA PRO A 123 -6.14 -25.67 3.72
C PRO A 123 -7.67 -25.70 3.76
N GLU A 124 -8.25 -25.94 4.96
CA GLU A 124 -9.70 -25.92 5.16
C GLU A 124 -10.31 -24.56 4.88
N ALA A 125 -9.66 -23.49 5.37
CA ALA A 125 -10.10 -22.12 5.14
C ALA A 125 -9.99 -21.69 3.66
N LEU A 126 -9.20 -22.39 2.84
CA LEU A 126 -8.97 -22.10 1.43
C LEU A 126 -9.78 -22.99 0.46
N LYS A 127 -10.58 -23.94 0.93
CA LYS A 127 -11.35 -24.86 0.05
C LYS A 127 -12.29 -24.14 -0.90
N ASP A 128 -12.93 -23.09 -0.45
CA ASP A 128 -13.90 -22.28 -1.19
C ASP A 128 -13.29 -21.02 -1.81
N VAL A 129 -11.97 -20.92 -1.87
CA VAL A 129 -11.21 -19.78 -2.40
C VAL A 129 -10.53 -20.15 -3.70
N ASP A 130 -10.56 -19.25 -4.68
CA ASP A 130 -9.83 -19.40 -5.95
C ASP A 130 -8.63 -18.47 -6.00
N VAL A 131 -8.75 -17.25 -5.43
CA VAL A 131 -7.72 -16.21 -5.43
C VAL A 131 -7.62 -15.56 -4.06
N LEU A 132 -6.39 -15.31 -3.62
CA LEU A 132 -6.08 -14.51 -2.43
C LEU A 132 -5.63 -13.13 -2.88
N ILE A 133 -6.24 -12.07 -2.36
CA ILE A 133 -5.73 -10.70 -2.48
C ILE A 133 -5.04 -10.35 -1.16
N TYR A 134 -3.83 -9.82 -1.24
CA TYR A 134 -3.13 -9.24 -0.11
C TYR A 134 -3.01 -7.73 -0.29
N ASP A 135 -3.54 -6.96 0.68
CA ASP A 135 -3.49 -5.51 0.69
C ASP A 135 -3.32 -4.99 2.11
N ILE A 136 -2.10 -4.73 2.51
CA ILE A 136 -1.75 -4.16 3.82
C ILE A 136 -0.62 -3.17 3.61
N GLN A 137 -0.74 -1.96 4.20
CA GLN A 137 0.37 -1.02 4.25
C GLN A 137 1.44 -1.53 5.22
N ASP A 138 2.60 -1.89 4.70
CA ASP A 138 3.76 -2.18 5.54
C ASP A 138 4.29 -0.87 6.17
N VAL A 139 4.89 -0.98 7.34
CA VAL A 139 5.46 0.16 8.07
C VAL A 139 6.95 0.34 7.83
N GLY A 140 7.58 -0.53 7.03
CA GLY A 140 9.01 -0.49 6.68
C GLY A 140 9.95 -0.88 7.83
N CYS A 141 9.47 -1.62 8.83
CA CYS A 141 10.24 -2.05 9.99
C CYS A 141 10.29 -3.58 10.07
N ARG A 142 11.49 -4.17 10.16
CA ARG A 142 11.69 -5.63 10.17
C ARG A 142 10.99 -6.37 11.30
N PHE A 143 10.78 -5.73 12.44
CA PHE A 143 10.11 -6.33 13.59
C PHE A 143 8.59 -6.29 13.49
N TYR A 144 8.03 -5.64 12.47
CA TYR A 144 6.59 -5.61 12.23
C TYR A 144 6.14 -6.88 11.51
N THR A 145 4.98 -7.42 11.89
CA THR A 145 4.55 -8.76 11.48
C THR A 145 3.93 -8.84 10.09
N TYR A 146 3.62 -7.73 9.43
CA TYR A 146 2.87 -7.74 8.16
C TYR A 146 3.63 -8.42 7.02
N ILE A 147 4.94 -8.22 6.91
CA ILE A 147 5.74 -8.93 5.91
C ILE A 147 5.75 -10.45 6.12
N SER A 148 5.71 -10.89 7.39
CA SER A 148 5.57 -12.30 7.72
C SER A 148 4.19 -12.84 7.32
N THR A 149 3.13 -12.04 7.52
CA THR A 149 1.78 -12.39 7.07
C THR A 149 1.74 -12.58 5.55
N LEU A 150 2.37 -11.69 4.77
CA LEU A 150 2.50 -11.86 3.32
C LEU A 150 3.18 -13.18 2.96
N THR A 151 4.31 -13.48 3.61
CA THR A 151 5.05 -14.73 3.37
C THR A 151 4.17 -15.96 3.62
N TYR A 152 3.44 -16.00 4.73
CA TYR A 152 2.54 -17.11 5.05
C TYR A 152 1.34 -17.22 4.09
N VAL A 153 0.82 -16.10 3.60
CA VAL A 153 -0.25 -16.09 2.59
C VAL A 153 0.25 -16.65 1.26
N MET A 154 1.44 -16.24 0.83
CA MET A 154 2.07 -16.77 -0.39
C MET A 154 2.36 -18.27 -0.28
N GLU A 155 2.89 -18.71 0.86
CA GLU A 155 3.12 -20.13 1.15
C GLU A 155 1.82 -20.92 1.11
N ALA A 156 0.77 -20.44 1.80
CA ALA A 156 -0.55 -21.08 1.78
C ALA A 156 -1.15 -21.14 0.36
N GLY A 157 -1.00 -20.08 -0.43
CA GLY A 157 -1.41 -20.05 -1.82
C GLY A 157 -0.71 -21.13 -2.65
N ALA A 158 0.62 -21.20 -2.54
CA ALA A 158 1.42 -22.20 -3.28
C ALA A 158 1.07 -23.65 -2.87
N GLU A 159 0.98 -23.93 -1.58
CA GLU A 159 0.64 -25.25 -1.05
C GLU A 159 -0.76 -25.73 -1.46
N ASN A 160 -1.70 -24.82 -1.66
CA ASN A 160 -3.10 -25.13 -1.98
C ASN A 160 -3.48 -24.82 -3.44
N GLY A 161 -2.51 -24.50 -4.31
CA GLY A 161 -2.74 -24.19 -5.72
C GLY A 161 -3.63 -22.96 -5.92
N LYS A 162 -3.54 -21.96 -5.05
CA LYS A 162 -4.30 -20.70 -5.13
C LYS A 162 -3.42 -19.60 -5.69
N GLU A 163 -3.99 -18.77 -6.54
CA GLU A 163 -3.33 -17.55 -7.02
C GLU A 163 -3.29 -16.49 -5.90
N VAL A 164 -2.17 -15.78 -5.79
CA VAL A 164 -2.01 -14.67 -4.84
C VAL A 164 -1.74 -13.39 -5.62
N VAL A 165 -2.58 -12.38 -5.38
CA VAL A 165 -2.46 -11.05 -5.96
C VAL A 165 -2.10 -10.07 -4.86
N VAL A 166 -0.97 -9.38 -5.01
CA VAL A 166 -0.52 -8.36 -4.06
C VAL A 166 -0.88 -6.98 -4.58
N PHE A 167 -1.66 -6.25 -3.82
CA PHE A 167 -1.88 -4.82 -4.04
C PHE A 167 -0.75 -4.07 -3.33
N ASP A 168 0.32 -3.83 -4.09
CA ASP A 168 1.52 -3.22 -3.56
C ASP A 168 1.27 -1.78 -3.10
N ARG A 169 1.89 -1.43 -1.97
CA ARG A 169 1.86 -0.10 -1.37
C ARG A 169 3.27 0.38 -1.10
N PRO A 170 3.58 1.66 -1.33
CA PRO A 170 4.94 2.17 -1.17
C PRO A 170 5.42 2.02 0.28
N ASN A 171 6.70 1.68 0.43
CA ASN A 171 7.34 1.65 1.74
C ASN A 171 7.45 3.10 2.28
N PRO A 172 6.90 3.41 3.46
CA PRO A 172 6.93 4.76 4.01
C PRO A 172 8.33 5.25 4.42
N ASN A 173 9.29 4.33 4.52
CA ASN A 173 10.68 4.65 4.88
C ASN A 173 11.62 4.64 3.66
N GLY A 174 11.11 4.55 2.48
CA GLY A 174 11.95 4.61 1.30
C GLY A 174 12.27 4.44 0.19
#